data_971247a6bb3677d49e38ecfd91d53e44
#
_entry.id   971247a6bb3677d49e38ecfd91d53e44
#
_cell.length_a   1.000
_cell.length_b   1.000
_cell.length_c   1.000
_cell.angle_alpha   90.00
_cell.angle_beta   90.00
_cell.angle_gamma   90.00
#
_symmetry.space_group_name_H-M   'P 1'
#
loop_
_entity.id
_entity.type
_entity.pdbx_description
1 polymer ?
#
loop_
_entity_poly.entity_id
_entity_poly.type
_entity_poly.pdbx_seq_one_letter_code
_entity_poly.pdbx_strand_id
1 'polypeptide(L)'
;MFTVLSILFCAIIAGAVVLRMGFKLQMERALDITVFVLIALFGLSIGQDDNLLHNASSIGWAALLIASLGMVGSVLFSWLYQRLLHLPNIPVAVAETADEHKLKKTDLLLRLLRSSKLPLVLLAGMLMGYYGLLPKSWGSSKVSFVVLCLLIAEVGLSLGNRPDLKTVMKSVDFKILLLPFFTIVGTLLFSALGAIVLPFSLRDVLTVGSGFGYYSLSSILILDQKAAVIGQSAAVELASLSLLINLLRELVALILCEPLSRSGRVYQAVSLAGVTSMDVCLPMIVNSRTSPQNMPIAIVHGIVLEISVPLLLSVLC
;
A
#
# COMPACT_ATOMS: atom_id res chain seq x y z
N MET A 1 8.45 18.54 -1.05
CA MET A 1 9.23 17.32 -1.32
C MET A 1 10.28 17.03 -0.22
N PHE A 2 11.31 17.87 -0.05
CA PHE A 2 12.33 17.69 1.00
C PHE A 2 11.75 17.58 2.41
N THR A 3 10.70 18.34 2.71
CA THR A 3 10.04 18.35 4.02
C THR A 3 9.51 16.96 4.43
N VAL A 4 8.81 16.28 3.52
CA VAL A 4 8.21 14.95 3.75
C VAL A 4 9.30 13.90 4.01
N LEU A 5 10.33 13.87 3.15
CA LEU A 5 11.46 12.95 3.31
C LEU A 5 12.26 13.24 4.59
N SER A 6 12.48 14.52 4.91
CA SER A 6 13.16 14.91 6.15
C SER A 6 12.38 14.46 7.38
N ILE A 7 11.06 14.64 7.41
CA ILE A 7 10.20 14.17 8.50
C ILE A 7 10.32 12.65 8.64
N LEU A 8 10.24 11.90 7.53
CA LEU A 8 10.33 10.44 7.56
C LEU A 8 11.66 9.98 8.16
N PHE A 9 12.79 10.48 7.65
CA PHE A 9 14.12 10.06 8.13
C PHE A 9 14.37 10.48 9.58
N CYS A 10 14.01 11.72 9.95
CA CYS A 10 14.14 12.18 11.34
C CYS A 10 13.28 11.33 12.29
N ALA A 11 12.06 10.97 11.89
CA ALA A 11 11.17 10.14 12.68
C ALA A 11 11.69 8.69 12.83
N ILE A 12 12.26 8.11 11.77
CA ILE A 12 12.91 6.78 11.85
C ILE A 12 14.07 6.81 12.86
N ILE A 13 14.92 7.83 12.79
CA ILE A 13 16.05 7.99 13.73
C ILE A 13 15.53 8.16 15.16
N ALA A 14 14.53 9.02 15.36
CA ALA A 14 13.91 9.23 16.68
C ALA A 14 13.30 7.94 17.23
N GLY A 15 12.56 7.17 16.42
CA GLY A 15 12.01 5.88 16.80
C GLY A 15 13.09 4.88 17.22
N ALA A 16 14.20 4.83 16.48
CA ALA A 16 15.35 3.97 16.82
C ALA A 16 16.04 4.39 18.12
N VAL A 17 16.13 5.69 18.41
CA VAL A 17 16.67 6.20 19.69
C VAL A 17 15.74 5.81 20.85
N VAL A 18 14.43 6.01 20.71
CA VAL A 18 13.42 5.65 21.73
C VAL A 18 13.49 4.14 22.04
N LEU A 19 13.64 3.30 20.99
CA LEU A 19 13.83 1.85 21.17
C LEU A 19 15.11 1.53 21.95
N ARG A 20 16.21 2.24 21.67
CA ARG A 20 17.47 2.07 22.44
C ARG A 20 17.35 2.46 23.90
N MET A 21 16.48 3.42 24.23
CA MET A 21 16.15 3.82 25.60
C MET A 21 15.23 2.81 26.32
N GLY A 22 14.83 1.72 25.64
CA GLY A 22 14.00 0.66 26.21
C GLY A 22 12.49 0.89 26.10
N PHE A 23 12.05 1.96 25.44
CA PHE A 23 10.63 2.24 25.25
C PHE A 23 10.12 1.64 23.94
N LYS A 24 9.04 0.82 24.04
CA LYS A 24 8.29 0.34 22.87
C LYS A 24 7.07 1.24 22.66
N LEU A 25 7.03 1.93 21.55
CA LEU A 25 5.89 2.77 21.16
C LEU A 25 4.81 1.88 20.53
N GLN A 26 3.59 1.99 21.04
CA GLN A 26 2.40 1.36 20.44
C GLN A 26 1.70 2.40 19.55
N MET A 27 2.22 2.55 18.31
CA MET A 27 1.73 3.57 17.38
C MET A 27 0.53 3.11 16.55
N GLU A 28 0.14 1.82 16.62
CA GLU A 28 -0.91 1.24 15.77
C GLU A 28 -2.24 2.02 15.84
N ARG A 29 -2.70 2.37 17.04
CA ARG A 29 -3.95 3.13 17.20
C ARG A 29 -3.86 4.57 16.68
N ALA A 30 -2.72 5.22 16.87
CA ALA A 30 -2.50 6.58 16.37
C ALA A 30 -2.49 6.56 14.84
N LEU A 31 -1.73 5.66 14.22
CA LEU A 31 -1.71 5.43 12.78
C LEU A 31 -3.10 5.19 12.21
N ASP A 32 -3.88 4.29 12.80
CA ASP A 32 -5.25 4.00 12.37
C ASP A 32 -6.12 5.27 12.37
N ILE A 33 -6.10 6.04 13.45
CA ILE A 33 -6.88 7.27 13.59
C ILE A 33 -6.46 8.30 12.54
N THR A 34 -5.16 8.51 12.38
CA THR A 34 -4.61 9.47 11.42
C THR A 34 -4.96 9.08 9.99
N VAL A 35 -4.89 7.79 9.65
CA VAL A 35 -5.31 7.26 8.35
C VAL A 35 -6.81 7.45 8.13
N PHE A 36 -7.66 7.18 9.14
CA PHE A 36 -9.11 7.41 9.03
C PHE A 36 -9.44 8.88 8.77
N VAL A 37 -8.83 9.80 9.53
CA VAL A 37 -9.01 11.24 9.35
C VAL A 37 -8.57 11.66 7.96
N LEU A 38 -7.43 11.17 7.50
CA LEU A 38 -6.87 11.50 6.21
C LEU A 38 -7.77 11.04 5.05
N ILE A 39 -8.27 9.81 5.10
CA ILE A 39 -9.18 9.25 4.10
C ILE A 39 -10.54 9.96 4.12
N ALA A 40 -11.02 10.37 5.30
CA ALA A 40 -12.25 11.16 5.40
C ALA A 40 -12.08 12.55 4.74
N LEU A 41 -10.96 13.24 5.00
CA LEU A 41 -10.64 14.53 4.36
C LEU A 41 -10.48 14.37 2.84
N PHE A 42 -9.88 13.27 2.40
CA PHE A 42 -9.74 12.97 0.99
C PHE A 42 -11.10 12.71 0.34
N GLY A 43 -11.96 11.91 0.97
CA GLY A 43 -13.34 11.71 0.54
C GLY A 43 -14.11 13.04 0.45
N LEU A 44 -13.95 13.90 1.45
CA LEU A 44 -14.54 15.24 1.46
C LEU A 44 -14.10 16.06 0.24
N SER A 45 -12.82 16.02 -0.10
CA SER A 45 -12.26 16.72 -1.26
C SER A 45 -12.86 16.20 -2.59
N ILE A 46 -13.00 14.87 -2.73
CA ILE A 46 -13.64 14.25 -3.90
C ILE A 46 -15.12 14.66 -3.99
N GLY A 47 -15.85 14.60 -2.88
CA GLY A 47 -17.28 14.90 -2.84
C GLY A 47 -17.61 16.38 -3.12
N GLN A 48 -16.64 17.28 -2.95
CA GLN A 48 -16.75 18.71 -3.26
C GLN A 48 -16.40 19.05 -4.71
N ASP A 49 -15.90 18.09 -5.51
CA ASP A 49 -15.50 18.27 -6.91
C ASP A 49 -16.49 17.61 -7.85
N ASP A 50 -17.36 18.42 -8.48
CA ASP A 50 -18.42 17.95 -9.39
C ASP A 50 -17.84 17.20 -10.61
N ASN A 51 -16.65 17.58 -11.10
CA ASN A 51 -16.01 16.92 -12.25
C ASN A 51 -15.62 15.48 -11.95
N LEU A 52 -15.16 15.21 -10.73
CA LEU A 52 -14.78 13.85 -10.30
C LEU A 52 -16.00 12.94 -10.17
N LEU A 53 -17.11 13.47 -9.68
CA LEU A 53 -18.35 12.70 -9.55
C LEU A 53 -18.91 12.31 -10.92
N HIS A 54 -18.85 13.20 -11.92
CA HIS A 54 -19.25 12.91 -13.30
C HIS A 54 -18.34 11.87 -13.97
N ASN A 55 -17.05 11.85 -13.66
CA ASN A 55 -16.05 10.97 -14.27
C ASN A 55 -15.76 9.69 -13.45
N ALA A 56 -16.53 9.41 -12.40
CA ALA A 56 -16.28 8.29 -11.50
C ALA A 56 -16.19 6.92 -12.19
N SER A 57 -16.97 6.69 -13.25
CA SER A 57 -16.93 5.43 -14.01
C SER A 57 -15.64 5.27 -14.82
N SER A 58 -15.15 6.34 -15.44
CA SER A 58 -13.90 6.32 -16.21
C SER A 58 -12.68 6.14 -15.31
N ILE A 59 -12.68 6.80 -14.14
CA ILE A 59 -11.65 6.66 -13.11
C ILE A 59 -11.63 5.21 -12.57
N GLY A 60 -12.82 4.64 -12.31
CA GLY A 60 -12.95 3.26 -11.86
C GLY A 60 -12.41 2.23 -12.86
N TRP A 61 -12.72 2.41 -14.16
CA TRP A 61 -12.18 1.57 -15.22
C TRP A 61 -10.65 1.70 -15.35
N ALA A 62 -10.13 2.93 -15.33
CA ALA A 62 -8.70 3.19 -15.37
C ALA A 62 -7.99 2.54 -14.17
N ALA A 63 -8.58 2.64 -12.97
CA ALA A 63 -8.04 2.00 -11.78
C ALA A 63 -7.98 0.49 -11.91
N LEU A 64 -9.05 -0.15 -12.39
CA LEU A 64 -9.08 -1.60 -12.64
C LEU A 64 -8.00 -2.04 -13.62
N LEU A 65 -7.84 -1.33 -14.73
CA LEU A 65 -6.85 -1.65 -15.74
C LEU A 65 -5.42 -1.53 -15.20
N ILE A 66 -5.06 -0.39 -14.62
CA ILE A 66 -3.70 -0.15 -14.09
C ILE A 66 -3.40 -1.09 -12.93
N ALA A 67 -4.35 -1.30 -12.00
CA ALA A 67 -4.18 -2.24 -10.90
C ALA A 67 -3.94 -3.67 -11.38
N SER A 68 -4.73 -4.13 -12.35
CA SER A 68 -4.59 -5.48 -12.92
C SER A 68 -3.25 -5.65 -13.61
N LEU A 69 -2.85 -4.70 -14.45
CA LEU A 69 -1.54 -4.72 -15.10
C LEU A 69 -0.40 -4.71 -14.08
N GLY A 70 -0.43 -3.81 -13.11
CA GLY A 70 0.61 -3.72 -12.07
C GLY A 70 0.72 -4.99 -11.23
N MET A 71 -0.41 -5.61 -10.86
CA MET A 71 -0.43 -6.88 -10.13
C MET A 71 0.13 -8.03 -10.97
N VAL A 72 -0.27 -8.14 -12.23
CA VAL A 72 0.27 -9.15 -13.17
C VAL A 72 1.79 -8.96 -13.31
N GLY A 73 2.23 -7.71 -13.50
CA GLY A 73 3.66 -7.38 -13.58
C GLY A 73 4.43 -7.79 -12.33
N SER A 74 3.91 -7.49 -11.14
CA SER A 74 4.57 -7.86 -9.88
C SER A 74 4.71 -9.38 -9.72
N VAL A 75 3.66 -10.14 -10.06
CA VAL A 75 3.65 -11.62 -9.98
C VAL A 75 4.61 -12.23 -11.02
N LEU A 76 4.61 -11.75 -12.26
CA LEU A 76 5.50 -12.24 -13.31
C LEU A 76 6.97 -11.95 -12.98
N PHE A 77 7.29 -10.76 -12.49
CA PHE A 77 8.66 -10.41 -12.13
C PHE A 77 9.14 -11.12 -10.87
N SER A 78 8.28 -11.42 -9.92
CA SER A 78 8.63 -12.27 -8.77
C SER A 78 8.84 -13.74 -9.19
N TRP A 79 8.12 -14.23 -10.19
CA TRP A 79 8.39 -15.53 -10.78
C TRP A 79 9.73 -15.54 -11.53
N LEU A 80 10.03 -14.48 -12.29
CA LEU A 80 11.32 -14.31 -12.97
C LEU A 80 12.48 -14.25 -11.94
N TYR A 81 12.31 -13.47 -10.86
CA TYR A 81 13.23 -13.42 -9.74
C TYR A 81 13.53 -14.82 -9.18
N GLN A 82 12.49 -15.61 -8.89
CA GLN A 82 12.63 -16.96 -8.39
C GLN A 82 13.40 -17.86 -9.37
N ARG A 83 13.14 -17.74 -10.66
CA ARG A 83 13.86 -18.51 -11.69
C ARG A 83 15.31 -18.09 -11.86
N LEU A 84 15.59 -16.80 -11.93
CA LEU A 84 16.94 -16.27 -12.12
C LEU A 84 17.88 -16.62 -10.94
N LEU A 85 17.36 -16.61 -9.72
CA LEU A 85 18.13 -16.95 -8.54
C LEU A 85 18.08 -18.42 -8.15
N HIS A 86 17.44 -19.27 -9.00
CA HIS A 86 17.27 -20.71 -8.76
C HIS A 86 16.73 -21.03 -7.37
N LEU A 87 15.78 -20.18 -6.88
CA LEU A 87 15.20 -20.37 -5.56
C LEU A 87 14.16 -21.50 -5.58
N PRO A 88 14.18 -22.41 -4.59
CA PRO A 88 13.23 -23.51 -4.54
C PRO A 88 11.81 -22.96 -4.26
N ASN A 89 10.80 -23.72 -4.71
CA ASN A 89 9.46 -23.54 -4.18
C ASN A 89 9.49 -23.83 -2.67
N ILE A 90 8.87 -22.98 -1.89
CA ILE A 90 8.87 -23.14 -0.43
C ILE A 90 7.89 -24.28 -0.10
N PRO A 91 8.37 -25.39 0.50
CA PRO A 91 7.52 -26.54 0.75
C PRO A 91 6.37 -26.19 1.69
N VAL A 92 5.18 -26.65 1.35
CA VAL A 92 4.00 -26.58 2.19
C VAL A 92 3.99 -27.81 3.09
N ALA A 93 3.97 -27.65 4.39
CA ALA A 93 3.77 -28.76 5.31
C ALA A 93 2.34 -29.31 5.11
N VAL A 94 2.25 -30.55 4.65
CA VAL A 94 0.95 -31.25 4.48
C VAL A 94 0.48 -31.70 5.87
N ALA A 95 -0.29 -30.88 6.54
CA ALA A 95 -1.09 -31.28 7.69
C ALA A 95 -2.53 -31.53 7.21
N GLU A 96 -2.88 -32.80 7.11
CA GLU A 96 -4.25 -33.22 6.87
C GLU A 96 -5.09 -33.00 8.12
N THR A 97 -6.06 -32.10 8.08
CA THR A 97 -7.25 -32.17 8.91
C THR A 97 -8.44 -31.56 8.18
N ALA A 98 -9.47 -32.38 8.02
CA ALA A 98 -10.68 -32.12 7.21
C ALA A 98 -11.66 -31.08 7.81
N ASP A 99 -11.40 -30.53 8.97
CA ASP A 99 -12.34 -29.65 9.70
C ASP A 99 -12.21 -28.14 9.40
N GLU A 100 -11.22 -27.75 8.60
CA GLU A 100 -10.92 -26.31 8.36
C GLU A 100 -11.80 -25.59 7.33
N HIS A 101 -12.67 -26.31 6.61
CA HIS A 101 -13.41 -25.68 5.49
C HIS A 101 -14.56 -24.75 5.92
N LYS A 102 -15.12 -24.92 7.12
CA LYS A 102 -16.21 -24.08 7.63
C LYS A 102 -15.75 -22.80 8.31
N LEU A 103 -14.57 -22.80 8.94
CA LEU A 103 -13.98 -21.62 9.60
C LEU A 103 -13.49 -20.56 8.58
N LYS A 104 -13.16 -20.97 7.34
CA LYS A 104 -12.48 -20.12 6.34
C LYS A 104 -13.36 -19.04 5.69
N LYS A 105 -14.65 -19.31 5.44
CA LYS A 105 -15.54 -18.31 4.80
C LYS A 105 -15.85 -17.15 5.73
N THR A 106 -16.10 -17.44 7.00
CA THR A 106 -16.43 -16.42 8.02
C THR A 106 -15.19 -15.55 8.32
N ASP A 107 -14.00 -16.14 8.35
CA ASP A 107 -12.77 -15.43 8.64
C ASP A 107 -12.34 -14.52 7.47
N LEU A 108 -12.50 -14.99 6.23
CA LEU A 108 -12.29 -14.17 5.03
C LEU A 108 -13.29 -13.00 4.97
N LEU A 109 -14.57 -13.28 5.24
CA LEU A 109 -15.62 -12.25 5.27
C LEU A 109 -15.32 -11.19 6.34
N LEU A 110 -14.93 -11.62 7.55
CA LEU A 110 -14.54 -10.71 8.63
C LEU A 110 -13.31 -9.87 8.29
N ARG A 111 -12.34 -10.43 7.57
CA ARG A 111 -11.15 -9.71 7.10
C ARG A 111 -11.51 -8.71 6.00
N LEU A 112 -12.33 -9.11 5.03
CA LEU A 112 -12.87 -8.20 4.01
C LEU A 112 -13.70 -7.08 4.64
N LEU A 113 -14.52 -7.38 5.66
CA LEU A 113 -15.26 -6.38 6.42
C LEU A 113 -14.36 -5.44 7.23
N ARG A 114 -13.23 -5.93 7.76
CA ARG A 114 -12.23 -5.05 8.41
C ARG A 114 -11.56 -4.12 7.40
N SER A 115 -11.18 -4.63 6.23
CA SER A 115 -10.61 -3.83 5.15
C SER A 115 -11.61 -2.87 4.51
N SER A 116 -12.93 -3.15 4.61
CA SER A 116 -13.97 -2.26 4.09
C SER A 116 -14.21 -1.00 4.94
N LYS A 117 -13.65 -0.89 6.13
CA LYS A 117 -13.80 0.32 6.97
C LYS A 117 -13.27 1.56 6.28
N LEU A 118 -12.13 1.48 5.61
CA LEU A 118 -11.53 2.61 4.92
C LEU A 118 -12.31 3.06 3.68
N PRO A 119 -12.77 2.16 2.79
CA PRO A 119 -13.74 2.52 1.75
C PRO A 119 -15.03 3.16 2.30
N LEU A 120 -15.55 2.67 3.42
CA LEU A 120 -16.73 3.26 4.06
C LEU A 120 -16.47 4.67 4.58
N VAL A 121 -15.31 4.92 5.17
CA VAL A 121 -14.89 6.25 5.63
C VAL A 121 -14.71 7.18 4.44
N LEU A 122 -14.13 6.70 3.33
CA LEU A 122 -14.02 7.45 2.08
C LEU A 122 -15.40 7.85 1.55
N LEU A 123 -16.33 6.89 1.45
CA LEU A 123 -17.69 7.14 1.00
C LEU A 123 -18.43 8.11 1.91
N ALA A 124 -18.29 7.98 3.23
CA ALA A 124 -18.87 8.92 4.20
C ALA A 124 -18.30 10.34 3.98
N GLY A 125 -16.98 10.48 3.80
CA GLY A 125 -16.35 11.74 3.46
C GLY A 125 -16.87 12.33 2.15
N MET A 126 -17.02 11.51 1.10
CA MET A 126 -17.59 11.92 -0.18
C MET A 126 -19.04 12.43 -0.03
N LEU A 127 -19.89 11.71 0.69
CA LEU A 127 -21.27 12.14 0.96
C LEU A 127 -21.30 13.45 1.74
N MET A 128 -20.47 13.60 2.77
CA MET A 128 -20.36 14.86 3.52
C MET A 128 -19.91 16.02 2.64
N GLY A 129 -19.00 15.77 1.70
CA GLY A 129 -18.57 16.77 0.70
C GLY A 129 -19.67 17.13 -0.28
N TYR A 130 -20.36 16.14 -0.83
CA TYR A 130 -21.44 16.31 -1.78
C TYR A 130 -22.62 17.12 -1.20
N TYR A 131 -23.02 16.81 0.03
CA TYR A 131 -24.10 17.55 0.72
C TYR A 131 -23.64 18.88 1.33
N GLY A 132 -22.38 19.24 1.21
CA GLY A 132 -21.86 20.51 1.75
C GLY A 132 -21.93 20.61 3.28
N LEU A 133 -21.92 19.50 4.00
CA LEU A 133 -22.05 19.45 5.46
C LEU A 133 -20.84 20.06 6.19
N LEU A 134 -19.69 20.14 5.53
CA LEU A 134 -18.46 20.72 6.06
C LEU A 134 -17.95 21.84 5.16
N PRO A 135 -17.32 22.89 5.78
CA PRO A 135 -16.74 23.99 5.01
C PRO A 135 -15.72 23.51 3.97
N LYS A 136 -15.70 24.13 2.78
CA LYS A 136 -14.71 23.82 1.72
C LYS A 136 -13.25 23.97 2.18
N SER A 137 -13.01 24.77 3.22
CA SER A 137 -11.67 24.94 3.82
C SER A 137 -11.09 23.66 4.45
N TRP A 138 -11.95 22.73 4.89
CA TRP A 138 -11.51 21.44 5.49
C TRP A 138 -11.03 20.43 4.45
N GLY A 139 -11.60 20.46 3.24
CA GLY A 139 -11.09 19.70 2.09
C GLY A 139 -9.87 20.36 1.43
N SER A 140 -9.35 21.45 2.01
CA SER A 140 -8.20 22.15 1.46
C SER A 140 -6.90 21.35 1.60
N SER A 141 -6.01 21.51 0.63
CA SER A 141 -4.69 20.88 0.62
C SER A 141 -3.86 21.15 1.88
N LYS A 142 -4.04 22.30 2.55
CA LYS A 142 -3.29 22.66 3.76
C LYS A 142 -3.61 21.78 4.96
N VAL A 143 -4.88 21.48 5.21
CA VAL A 143 -5.30 20.60 6.32
C VAL A 143 -4.84 19.19 6.07
N SER A 144 -5.05 18.68 4.86
CA SER A 144 -4.59 17.37 4.44
C SER A 144 -3.07 17.22 4.55
N PHE A 145 -2.30 18.28 4.22
CA PHE A 145 -0.84 18.27 4.33
C PHE A 145 -0.35 18.17 5.79
N VAL A 146 -0.99 18.87 6.73
CA VAL A 146 -0.62 18.78 8.15
C VAL A 146 -0.86 17.37 8.70
N VAL A 147 -2.02 16.78 8.37
CA VAL A 147 -2.34 15.41 8.78
C VAL A 147 -1.42 14.39 8.10
N LEU A 148 -1.03 14.65 6.84
CA LEU A 148 -0.02 13.85 6.13
C LEU A 148 1.34 13.90 6.82
N CYS A 149 1.83 15.08 7.21
CA CYS A 149 3.08 15.20 7.95
C CYS A 149 3.05 14.43 9.27
N LEU A 150 1.91 14.45 9.97
CA LEU A 150 1.70 13.67 11.18
C LEU A 150 1.77 12.17 10.87
N LEU A 151 1.06 11.70 9.84
CA LEU A 151 1.09 10.30 9.42
C LEU A 151 2.51 9.83 9.09
N ILE A 152 3.27 10.63 8.33
CA ILE A 152 4.65 10.29 7.94
C ILE A 152 5.57 10.23 9.17
N ALA A 153 5.38 11.13 10.14
CA ALA A 153 6.11 11.09 11.40
C ALA A 153 5.76 9.82 12.22
N GLU A 154 4.48 9.47 12.32
CA GLU A 154 4.02 8.25 13.00
C GLU A 154 4.56 6.98 12.33
N VAL A 155 4.52 6.92 11.00
CA VAL A 155 5.10 5.80 10.21
C VAL A 155 6.60 5.70 10.46
N GLY A 156 7.34 6.81 10.38
CA GLY A 156 8.77 6.83 10.64
C GLY A 156 9.12 6.37 12.06
N LEU A 157 8.40 6.88 13.08
CA LEU A 157 8.57 6.46 14.47
C LEU A 157 8.27 4.97 14.65
N SER A 158 7.19 4.47 14.05
CA SER A 158 6.83 3.05 14.08
C SER A 158 7.91 2.17 13.46
N LEU A 159 8.40 2.54 12.27
CA LEU A 159 9.49 1.83 11.58
C LEU A 159 10.77 1.81 12.43
N GLY A 160 11.18 2.95 12.96
CA GLY A 160 12.40 3.05 13.78
C GLY A 160 12.30 2.30 15.11
N ASN A 161 11.08 2.16 15.67
CA ASN A 161 10.85 1.51 16.96
C ASN A 161 10.53 0.01 16.87
N ARG A 162 10.68 -0.63 15.71
CA ARG A 162 10.48 -2.10 15.55
C ARG A 162 11.67 -2.89 16.11
N PRO A 163 11.49 -3.66 17.22
CA PRO A 163 12.57 -4.46 17.79
C PRO A 163 13.01 -5.60 16.87
N ASP A 164 12.07 -6.11 16.07
CA ASP A 164 12.29 -7.26 15.18
C ASP A 164 13.16 -6.91 13.97
N LEU A 165 13.28 -5.62 13.61
CA LEU A 165 14.09 -5.16 12.48
C LEU A 165 15.54 -5.66 12.56
N LYS A 166 16.17 -5.60 13.73
CA LYS A 166 17.57 -6.07 13.90
C LYS A 166 17.68 -7.57 13.70
N THR A 167 16.74 -8.34 14.22
CA THR A 167 16.72 -9.80 14.10
C THR A 167 16.40 -10.22 12.68
N VAL A 168 15.39 -9.58 12.08
CA VAL A 168 15.00 -9.78 10.68
C VAL A 168 16.17 -9.40 9.75
N MET A 169 16.82 -8.25 9.95
CA MET A 169 17.95 -7.82 9.10
C MET A 169 19.18 -8.73 9.23
N LYS A 170 19.41 -9.36 10.39
CA LYS A 170 20.50 -10.34 10.55
C LYS A 170 20.23 -11.67 9.84
N SER A 171 18.97 -12.03 9.65
CA SER A 171 18.56 -13.25 8.94
C SER A 171 18.33 -13.03 7.44
N VAL A 172 18.49 -11.78 6.94
CA VAL A 172 18.24 -11.43 5.56
C VAL A 172 19.45 -11.74 4.70
N ASP A 173 19.29 -12.73 3.83
CA ASP A 173 20.20 -12.94 2.70
C ASP A 173 20.01 -11.78 1.68
N PHE A 174 21.08 -11.33 1.06
CA PHE A 174 21.04 -10.31 -0.01
C PHE A 174 20.00 -10.66 -1.09
N LYS A 175 19.76 -11.93 -1.32
CA LYS A 175 18.72 -12.41 -2.25
C LYS A 175 17.33 -11.89 -1.89
N ILE A 176 16.98 -11.82 -0.60
CA ILE A 176 15.66 -11.35 -0.13
C ILE A 176 15.47 -9.87 -0.46
N LEU A 177 16.53 -9.06 -0.41
CA LEU A 177 16.48 -7.62 -0.74
C LEU A 177 16.23 -7.35 -2.23
N LEU A 178 16.49 -8.32 -3.10
CA LEU A 178 16.21 -8.18 -4.54
C LEU A 178 14.73 -8.33 -4.88
N LEU A 179 13.95 -9.06 -4.08
CA LEU A 179 12.52 -9.27 -4.35
C LEU A 179 11.72 -7.96 -4.45
N PRO A 180 11.83 -7.00 -3.52
CA PRO A 180 11.18 -5.69 -3.65
C PRO A 180 11.53 -4.97 -4.96
N PHE A 181 12.80 -5.02 -5.36
CA PHE A 181 13.25 -4.42 -6.62
C PHE A 181 12.52 -5.02 -7.83
N PHE A 182 12.45 -6.36 -7.92
CA PHE A 182 11.69 -7.02 -8.97
C PHE A 182 10.20 -6.67 -8.93
N THR A 183 9.62 -6.54 -7.73
CA THR A 183 8.24 -6.10 -7.56
C THR A 183 8.03 -4.68 -8.09
N ILE A 184 8.91 -3.74 -7.75
CA ILE A 184 8.86 -2.35 -8.23
C ILE A 184 8.94 -2.32 -9.76
N VAL A 185 9.97 -2.93 -10.33
CA VAL A 185 10.20 -2.92 -11.78
C VAL A 185 9.03 -3.58 -12.50
N GLY A 186 8.58 -4.75 -12.05
CA GLY A 186 7.44 -5.46 -12.65
C GLY A 186 6.15 -4.65 -12.59
N THR A 187 5.84 -4.08 -11.42
CA THR A 187 4.64 -3.25 -11.28
C THR A 187 4.69 -2.04 -12.21
N LEU A 188 5.78 -1.30 -12.21
CA LEU A 188 5.90 -0.05 -12.99
C LEU A 188 5.91 -0.32 -14.50
N LEU A 189 6.66 -1.32 -14.97
CA LEU A 189 6.70 -1.68 -16.39
C LEU A 189 5.34 -2.08 -16.93
N PHE A 190 4.59 -2.90 -16.18
CA PHE A 190 3.28 -3.32 -16.62
C PHE A 190 2.23 -2.22 -16.46
N SER A 191 2.28 -1.43 -15.39
CA SER A 191 1.41 -0.27 -15.25
C SER A 191 1.61 0.72 -16.40
N ALA A 192 2.85 0.92 -16.86
CA ALA A 192 3.17 1.79 -17.99
C ALA A 192 2.39 1.45 -19.28
N LEU A 193 2.04 0.16 -19.48
CA LEU A 193 1.19 -0.26 -20.60
C LEU A 193 -0.20 0.40 -20.54
N GLY A 194 -0.66 0.80 -19.36
CA GLY A 194 -1.90 1.55 -19.20
C GLY A 194 -1.89 2.91 -19.92
N ALA A 195 -0.72 3.52 -20.08
CA ALA A 195 -0.59 4.79 -20.81
C ALA A 195 -0.86 4.67 -22.32
N ILE A 196 -0.84 3.45 -22.86
CA ILE A 196 -1.18 3.19 -24.28
C ILE A 196 -2.69 3.25 -24.51
N VAL A 197 -3.48 2.86 -23.48
CA VAL A 197 -4.94 2.70 -23.58
C VAL A 197 -5.69 3.86 -22.95
N LEU A 198 -5.12 4.46 -21.91
CA LEU A 198 -5.77 5.49 -21.10
C LEU A 198 -5.29 6.90 -21.49
N PRO A 199 -6.13 7.93 -21.30
CA PRO A 199 -5.79 9.31 -21.63
C PRO A 199 -4.90 9.98 -20.56
N PHE A 200 -3.97 9.23 -19.97
CA PHE A 200 -3.02 9.70 -18.97
C PHE A 200 -1.60 9.66 -19.51
N SER A 201 -0.79 10.62 -19.11
CA SER A 201 0.64 10.61 -19.45
C SER A 201 1.33 9.37 -18.85
N LEU A 202 2.41 8.90 -19.50
CA LEU A 202 3.23 7.82 -18.95
C LEU A 202 3.69 8.12 -17.53
N ARG A 203 4.07 9.37 -17.26
CA ARG A 203 4.51 9.81 -15.94
C ARG A 203 3.39 9.72 -14.90
N ASP A 204 2.17 10.11 -15.27
CA ASP A 204 1.02 10.02 -14.36
C ASP A 204 0.65 8.57 -14.06
N VAL A 205 0.65 7.69 -15.08
CA VAL A 205 0.41 6.25 -14.89
C VAL A 205 1.46 5.61 -13.98
N LEU A 206 2.74 5.94 -14.15
CA LEU A 206 3.81 5.49 -13.27
C LEU A 206 3.63 6.04 -11.84
N THR A 207 3.24 7.31 -11.72
CA THR A 207 2.97 7.94 -10.43
C THR A 207 1.87 7.20 -9.67
N VAL A 208 0.70 6.97 -10.28
CA VAL A 208 -0.42 6.31 -9.62
C VAL A 208 -0.17 4.82 -9.35
N GLY A 209 0.65 4.16 -10.17
CA GLY A 209 1.06 2.76 -10.01
C GLY A 209 2.13 2.53 -8.95
N SER A 210 2.84 3.57 -8.49
CA SER A 210 3.98 3.46 -7.57
C SER A 210 3.60 3.35 -6.08
N GLY A 211 2.33 3.15 -5.75
CA GLY A 211 1.88 3.02 -4.36
C GLY A 211 2.03 1.63 -3.76
N PHE A 212 2.18 0.58 -4.56
CA PHE A 212 2.40 -0.82 -4.16
C PHE A 212 1.45 -1.33 -3.05
N GLY A 213 0.20 -0.86 -3.02
CA GLY A 213 -0.79 -1.19 -2.01
C GLY A 213 -0.85 -0.20 -0.83
N TYR A 214 -0.03 0.84 -0.81
CA TYR A 214 -0.04 1.88 0.22
C TYR A 214 -0.93 3.06 -0.19
N TYR A 215 -2.24 2.80 -0.32
CA TYR A 215 -3.22 3.75 -0.85
C TYR A 215 -3.31 5.07 -0.04
N SER A 216 -3.25 5.01 1.30
CA SER A 216 -3.40 6.18 2.16
C SER A 216 -2.26 7.19 1.99
N LEU A 217 -1.01 6.73 1.91
CA LEU A 217 0.15 7.59 1.74
C LEU A 217 0.29 8.06 0.29
N SER A 218 0.16 7.14 -0.68
CA SER A 218 0.40 7.45 -2.09
C SER A 218 -0.60 8.47 -2.62
N SER A 219 -1.91 8.32 -2.33
CA SER A 219 -2.93 9.24 -2.82
C SER A 219 -2.71 10.68 -2.34
N ILE A 220 -2.33 10.84 -1.08
CA ILE A 220 -2.16 12.16 -0.50
C ILE A 220 -0.84 12.82 -0.89
N LEU A 221 0.24 12.04 -1.01
CA LEU A 221 1.48 12.56 -1.58
C LEU A 221 1.28 13.06 -3.00
N ILE A 222 0.52 12.33 -3.83
CA ILE A 222 0.17 12.76 -5.18
C ILE A 222 -0.64 14.05 -5.15
N LEU A 223 -1.67 14.11 -4.30
CA LEU A 223 -2.48 15.31 -4.16
C LEU A 223 -1.63 16.53 -3.79
N ASP A 224 -0.79 16.41 -2.76
CA ASP A 224 0.05 17.51 -2.28
C ASP A 224 1.06 17.97 -3.32
N GLN A 225 1.77 17.04 -3.95
CA GLN A 225 2.86 17.37 -4.86
C GLN A 225 2.37 17.83 -6.24
N LYS A 226 1.28 17.24 -6.76
CA LYS A 226 0.72 17.58 -8.07
C LYS A 226 -0.18 18.80 -8.04
N ALA A 227 -0.84 19.15 -6.94
CA ALA A 227 -1.78 20.26 -6.88
C ALA A 227 -1.17 21.60 -7.32
N ALA A 228 0.10 21.84 -6.98
CA ALA A 228 0.81 23.05 -7.38
C ALA A 228 1.23 23.06 -8.86
N VAL A 229 1.32 21.89 -9.51
CA VAL A 229 1.85 21.74 -10.89
C VAL A 229 0.74 21.67 -11.92
N ILE A 230 -0.28 20.83 -11.66
CA ILE A 230 -1.38 20.54 -12.63
C ILE A 230 -2.74 21.11 -12.19
N GLY A 231 -2.79 21.80 -11.05
CA GLY A 231 -4.02 22.33 -10.47
C GLY A 231 -4.74 21.31 -9.57
N GLN A 232 -5.64 21.84 -8.71
CA GLN A 232 -6.26 21.06 -7.64
C GLN A 232 -7.15 19.92 -8.18
N SER A 233 -7.99 20.19 -9.20
CA SER A 233 -8.93 19.19 -9.73
C SER A 233 -8.21 18.00 -10.36
N ALA A 234 -7.22 18.24 -11.23
CA ALA A 234 -6.44 17.18 -11.85
C ALA A 234 -5.60 16.39 -10.83
N ALA A 235 -5.08 17.07 -9.79
CA ALA A 235 -4.36 16.39 -8.71
C ALA A 235 -5.27 15.48 -7.88
N VAL A 236 -6.51 15.91 -7.60
CA VAL A 236 -7.51 15.08 -6.90
C VAL A 236 -7.91 13.88 -7.76
N GLU A 237 -8.01 14.04 -9.08
CA GLU A 237 -8.28 12.93 -10.00
C GLU A 237 -7.18 11.86 -9.94
N LEU A 238 -5.90 12.25 -10.08
CA LEU A 238 -4.78 11.32 -9.99
C LEU A 238 -4.64 10.68 -8.60
N ALA A 239 -4.88 11.45 -7.55
CA ALA A 239 -4.86 10.93 -6.18
C ALA A 239 -5.98 9.91 -5.94
N SER A 240 -7.19 10.16 -6.47
CA SER A 240 -8.32 9.23 -6.43
C SER A 240 -8.02 7.95 -7.20
N LEU A 241 -7.43 8.08 -8.38
CA LEU A 241 -7.00 6.96 -9.20
C LEU A 241 -5.96 6.11 -8.45
N SER A 242 -4.96 6.72 -7.84
CA SER A 242 -3.94 6.02 -7.03
C SER A 242 -4.55 5.30 -5.83
N LEU A 243 -5.49 5.94 -5.12
CA LEU A 243 -6.20 5.34 -4.00
C LEU A 243 -6.92 4.07 -4.44
N LEU A 244 -7.70 4.13 -5.53
CA LEU A 244 -8.46 2.99 -6.03
C LEU A 244 -7.56 1.86 -6.52
N ILE A 245 -6.47 2.16 -7.24
CA ILE A 245 -5.49 1.17 -7.72
C ILE A 245 -4.93 0.38 -6.54
N ASN A 246 -4.48 1.06 -5.51
CA ASN A 246 -3.81 0.45 -4.37
C ASN A 246 -4.79 -0.27 -3.43
N LEU A 247 -6.03 0.23 -3.30
CA LEU A 247 -7.11 -0.46 -2.59
C LEU A 247 -7.51 -1.76 -3.31
N LEU A 248 -7.65 -1.73 -4.64
CA LEU A 248 -7.94 -2.94 -5.45
C LEU A 248 -6.82 -3.97 -5.29
N ARG A 249 -5.56 -3.52 -5.27
CA ARG A 249 -4.41 -4.41 -5.04
C ARG A 249 -4.51 -5.10 -3.68
N GLU A 250 -4.83 -4.37 -2.61
CA GLU A 250 -5.02 -4.95 -1.28
C GLU A 250 -6.15 -5.97 -1.26
N LEU A 251 -7.33 -5.64 -1.83
CA LEU A 251 -8.46 -6.56 -1.88
C LEU A 251 -8.13 -7.85 -2.64
N VAL A 252 -7.44 -7.75 -3.78
CA VAL A 252 -7.00 -8.92 -4.55
C VAL A 252 -5.94 -9.71 -3.77
N ALA A 253 -5.02 -9.06 -3.10
CA ALA A 253 -4.02 -9.71 -2.27
C ALA A 253 -4.64 -10.48 -1.10
N LEU A 254 -5.66 -9.92 -0.42
CA LEU A 254 -6.41 -10.60 0.63
C LEU A 254 -7.04 -11.92 0.17
N ILE A 255 -7.46 -11.98 -1.09
CA ILE A 255 -8.08 -13.19 -1.67
C ILE A 255 -7.03 -14.18 -2.16
N LEU A 256 -5.97 -13.71 -2.82
CA LEU A 256 -5.03 -14.56 -3.56
C LEU A 256 -3.75 -14.93 -2.81
N CYS A 257 -3.35 -14.20 -1.76
CA CYS A 257 -2.09 -14.50 -1.05
C CYS A 257 -2.11 -15.88 -0.37
N GLU A 258 -3.23 -16.27 0.22
CA GLU A 258 -3.33 -17.58 0.87
C GLU A 258 -3.24 -18.75 -0.14
N PRO A 259 -4.02 -18.80 -1.25
CA PRO A 259 -3.89 -19.86 -2.24
C PRO A 259 -2.52 -19.88 -2.93
N LEU A 260 -1.90 -18.72 -3.20
CA LEU A 260 -0.55 -18.65 -3.75
C LEU A 260 0.48 -19.23 -2.77
N SER A 261 0.44 -18.84 -1.50
CA SER A 261 1.34 -19.35 -0.47
C SER A 261 1.17 -20.85 -0.27
N ARG A 262 -0.06 -21.36 -0.26
CA ARG A 262 -0.35 -22.80 -0.17
C ARG A 262 0.13 -23.60 -1.35
N SER A 263 0.24 -22.99 -2.52
CA SER A 263 0.80 -23.64 -3.72
C SER A 263 2.34 -23.59 -3.78
N GLY A 264 3.01 -23.13 -2.71
CA GLY A 264 4.46 -22.97 -2.65
C GLY A 264 4.98 -21.72 -3.36
N ARG A 265 4.09 -20.83 -3.83
CA ARG A 265 4.40 -19.60 -4.56
C ARG A 265 4.47 -18.40 -3.63
N VAL A 266 5.26 -18.50 -2.58
CA VAL A 266 5.34 -17.47 -1.52
C VAL A 266 5.89 -16.15 -2.05
N TYR A 267 6.90 -16.17 -2.91
CA TYR A 267 7.47 -14.94 -3.50
C TYR A 267 6.43 -14.17 -4.32
N GLN A 268 5.57 -14.89 -5.06
CA GLN A 268 4.48 -14.29 -5.83
C GLN A 268 3.41 -13.70 -4.92
N ALA A 269 3.06 -14.39 -3.83
CA ALA A 269 2.12 -13.89 -2.83
C ALA A 269 2.64 -12.60 -2.17
N VAL A 270 3.91 -12.60 -1.76
CA VAL A 270 4.57 -11.42 -1.15
C VAL A 270 4.59 -10.24 -2.12
N SER A 271 4.97 -10.47 -3.38
CA SER A 271 5.02 -9.41 -4.39
C SER A 271 3.63 -8.88 -4.75
N LEU A 272 2.61 -9.74 -4.81
CA LEU A 272 1.22 -9.35 -5.03
C LEU A 272 0.71 -8.44 -3.90
N ALA A 273 0.98 -8.83 -2.64
CA ALA A 273 0.60 -8.04 -1.46
C ALA A 273 1.28 -6.66 -1.44
N GLY A 274 2.51 -6.56 -1.92
CA GLY A 274 3.23 -5.29 -1.89
C GLY A 274 3.56 -4.86 -0.45
N VAL A 275 3.25 -3.61 -0.09
CA VAL A 275 3.47 -3.08 1.26
C VAL A 275 2.70 -3.88 2.31
N THR A 276 1.46 -4.30 2.02
CA THR A 276 0.61 -5.06 2.96
C THR A 276 1.12 -6.47 3.28
N SER A 277 2.20 -6.92 2.64
CA SER A 277 2.84 -8.21 2.95
C SER A 277 3.36 -8.32 4.38
N MET A 278 3.71 -7.19 5.00
CA MET A 278 4.27 -7.15 6.35
C MET A 278 3.23 -7.05 7.48
N ASP A 279 1.98 -6.75 7.14
CA ASP A 279 0.88 -6.52 8.09
C ASP A 279 -0.40 -7.25 7.72
N VAL A 280 -1.27 -6.64 6.90
CA VAL A 280 -2.62 -7.15 6.59
C VAL A 280 -2.60 -8.52 5.91
N CYS A 281 -1.68 -8.74 4.96
CA CYS A 281 -1.55 -10.00 4.22
C CYS A 281 -0.58 -10.99 4.89
N LEU A 282 0.19 -10.58 5.91
CA LEU A 282 1.16 -11.43 6.58
C LEU A 282 0.56 -12.75 7.10
N PRO A 283 -0.60 -12.77 7.78
CA PRO A 283 -1.19 -14.02 8.26
C PRO A 283 -1.61 -14.99 7.14
N MET A 284 -1.84 -14.50 5.92
CA MET A 284 -2.19 -15.31 4.76
C MET A 284 -0.95 -15.89 4.08
N ILE A 285 0.15 -15.14 4.13
CA ILE A 285 1.46 -15.54 3.60
C ILE A 285 2.12 -16.54 4.56
N VAL A 286 2.05 -16.27 5.87
CA VAL A 286 2.62 -17.09 6.95
C VAL A 286 1.49 -17.80 7.69
N ASN A 287 0.93 -18.82 7.09
CA ASN A 287 -0.09 -19.64 7.75
C ASN A 287 0.54 -20.91 8.37
N SER A 288 -0.25 -21.69 9.13
CA SER A 288 0.19 -22.92 9.78
C SER A 288 0.78 -23.98 8.83
N ARG A 289 0.57 -23.82 7.53
CA ARG A 289 1.08 -24.74 6.49
C ARG A 289 2.35 -24.23 5.78
N THR A 290 2.64 -22.92 5.90
CA THR A 290 3.89 -22.35 5.38
C THR A 290 4.86 -22.15 6.51
N SER A 291 6.14 -22.48 6.26
CA SER A 291 7.18 -22.38 7.28
C SER A 291 7.28 -20.95 7.86
N PRO A 292 7.48 -20.80 9.17
CA PRO A 292 7.79 -19.52 9.81
C PRO A 292 8.98 -18.77 9.18
N GLN A 293 9.80 -19.48 8.39
CA GLN A 293 10.92 -18.90 7.63
C GLN A 293 10.49 -17.90 6.56
N ASN A 294 9.19 -17.87 6.17
CA ASN A 294 8.67 -16.92 5.18
C ASN A 294 8.38 -15.55 5.77
N MET A 295 8.24 -15.46 7.08
CA MET A 295 7.94 -14.21 7.78
C MET A 295 8.98 -13.10 7.50
N PRO A 296 10.30 -13.35 7.56
CA PRO A 296 11.31 -12.34 7.23
C PRO A 296 11.21 -11.85 5.79
N ILE A 297 10.88 -12.72 4.84
CA ILE A 297 10.72 -12.35 3.42
C ILE A 297 9.60 -11.32 3.27
N ALA A 298 8.44 -11.61 3.86
CA ALA A 298 7.26 -10.74 3.77
C ALA A 298 7.48 -9.39 4.48
N ILE A 299 8.09 -9.42 5.67
CA ILE A 299 8.35 -8.19 6.46
C ILE A 299 9.36 -7.29 5.76
N VAL A 300 10.51 -7.86 5.33
CA VAL A 300 11.55 -7.08 4.64
C VAL A 300 11.03 -6.48 3.34
N HIS A 301 10.28 -7.27 2.58
CA HIS A 301 9.68 -6.80 1.34
C HIS A 301 8.73 -5.62 1.58
N GLY A 302 7.82 -5.72 2.56
CA GLY A 302 6.89 -4.66 2.90
C GLY A 302 7.60 -3.38 3.34
N ILE A 303 8.60 -3.48 4.24
CA ILE A 303 9.38 -2.34 4.75
C ILE A 303 10.13 -1.63 3.61
N VAL A 304 10.79 -2.39 2.73
CA VAL A 304 11.52 -1.79 1.60
C VAL A 304 10.57 -1.05 0.66
N LEU A 305 9.41 -1.63 0.37
CA LEU A 305 8.40 -0.96 -0.46
C LEU A 305 7.81 0.27 0.23
N GLU A 306 7.51 0.19 1.53
CA GLU A 306 6.99 1.31 2.32
C GLU A 306 7.91 2.53 2.25
N ILE A 307 9.22 2.33 2.37
CA ILE A 307 10.24 3.39 2.21
C ILE A 307 10.34 3.84 0.74
N SER A 308 10.18 2.91 -0.21
CA SER A 308 10.31 3.20 -1.64
C SER A 308 9.17 4.07 -2.17
N VAL A 309 7.95 3.97 -1.62
CA VAL A 309 6.78 4.76 -2.07
C VAL A 309 7.04 6.25 -2.04
N PRO A 310 7.38 6.89 -0.89
CA PRO A 310 7.63 8.33 -0.86
C PRO A 310 8.85 8.75 -1.70
N LEU A 311 9.87 7.88 -1.81
CA LEU A 311 11.04 8.14 -2.66
C LEU A 311 10.67 8.17 -4.14
N LEU A 312 9.92 7.16 -4.62
CA LEU A 312 9.48 7.10 -6.01
C LEU A 312 8.54 8.25 -6.36
N LEU A 313 7.56 8.53 -5.50
CA LEU A 313 6.63 9.63 -5.70
C LEU A 313 7.35 10.98 -5.73
N SER A 314 8.40 11.14 -4.93
CA SER A 314 9.21 12.37 -4.95
C SER A 314 9.93 12.63 -6.28
N VAL A 315 10.17 11.58 -7.07
CA VAL A 315 10.81 11.67 -8.40
C VAL A 315 9.76 11.77 -9.51
N LEU A 316 8.64 11.06 -9.36
CA LEU A 316 7.60 10.93 -10.38
C LEU A 316 6.60 12.10 -10.37
N CYS A 317 6.31 12.70 -9.23
CA CYS A 317 5.48 13.90 -9.14
C CYS A 317 6.25 15.16 -9.52
#